data_ee523cc227cde005f60100ba51b4d571
#
_entry.id   ee523cc227cde005f60100ba51b4d571
#
_cell.length_a   1.000
_cell.length_b   1.000
_cell.length_c   1.000
_cell.angle_alpha   90.00
_cell.angle_beta   90.00
_cell.angle_gamma   90.00
#
_symmetry.space_group_name_H-M   'P 1'
#
loop_
_entity.id
_entity.type
_entity.pdbx_description
1 polymer ?
#
loop_
_entity_poly.entity_id
_entity_poly.type
_entity_poly.pdbx_seq_one_letter_code
_entity_poly.pdbx_strand_id
1 'polypeptide(L)'
;VVDASYPGSMRIVNGTDIAEGKKAPESLGVKAINDTTLEVTLTQPNAAFLAMLAHPSLVPIDKVLVGRFGDKWTKPEHFVSSGAYKLSQWVVNERIVAVRNPKYWDNEHTVINKVTYLPISSEAADVNRYKAGEIDIVYTVPINQFAQLKKTLGSELDVSPQLATYYYQFNTTRPPFNDARVRKALNLALDKDIIAGKVLGQGQRPAWLISQPDIGGVKLQNPDYASWPMDKRIAEAKKLLAEAGFNDSHPLSFNLLYNTSESHQRIAIAASSMWKKNLGVEAKLQNQEWKTMLDTMHTHNFDAVRYAWIADYDDAATFLNNFRTGDSQNTTQYSNPDYDRALVNAAKSKTAEERGKFYQQAEDLLGRDVPAIPVYHYVRTHLVKPWVGGFTPDKLGYYYTKDMYIKKH
;
A
#
# COMPACT_ATOMS: atom_id res chain seq x y z
N VAL A 1 -10.87 -14.26 11.79
CA VAL A 1 -10.44 -13.27 10.78
C VAL A 1 -9.77 -12.12 11.51
N VAL A 2 -8.54 -11.80 11.13
CA VAL A 2 -7.74 -10.74 11.78
C VAL A 2 -8.26 -9.34 11.38
N ASP A 3 -8.83 -9.23 10.18
CA ASP A 3 -9.47 -8.02 9.67
C ASP A 3 -10.89 -8.36 9.19
N ALA A 4 -11.89 -7.88 9.91
CA ALA A 4 -13.29 -8.16 9.63
C ALA A 4 -13.79 -7.53 8.31
N SER A 5 -13.09 -6.53 7.78
CA SER A 5 -13.44 -5.88 6.51
C SER A 5 -12.98 -6.70 5.29
N TYR A 6 -11.92 -7.50 5.41
CA TYR A 6 -11.31 -8.21 4.29
C TYR A 6 -12.25 -9.22 3.59
N PRO A 7 -13.10 -10.02 4.30
CA PRO A 7 -14.11 -10.86 3.65
C PRO A 7 -15.08 -10.11 2.75
N GLY A 8 -15.44 -8.86 3.09
CA GLY A 8 -16.24 -7.97 2.26
C GLY A 8 -15.52 -7.60 0.96
N SER A 9 -14.26 -7.21 1.05
CA SER A 9 -13.41 -6.89 -0.11
C SER A 9 -13.23 -8.09 -1.04
N MET A 10 -13.20 -9.32 -0.50
CA MET A 10 -13.17 -10.58 -1.27
C MET A 10 -14.49 -10.95 -1.94
N ARG A 11 -15.57 -10.23 -1.66
CA ARG A 11 -16.94 -10.55 -2.10
C ARG A 11 -17.54 -11.81 -1.48
N ILE A 12 -17.14 -12.20 -0.31
CA ILE A 12 -17.79 -13.27 0.44
C ILE A 12 -19.18 -12.81 0.86
N VAL A 13 -20.19 -13.66 0.68
CA VAL A 13 -21.59 -13.37 1.06
C VAL A 13 -21.65 -12.89 2.50
N ASN A 14 -22.34 -11.78 2.75
CA ASN A 14 -22.51 -11.09 4.02
C ASN A 14 -21.23 -10.52 4.66
N GLY A 15 -20.05 -10.61 4.01
CA GLY A 15 -18.79 -10.13 4.60
C GLY A 15 -18.84 -8.65 4.99
N THR A 16 -19.34 -7.78 4.12
CA THR A 16 -19.50 -6.34 4.39
C THR A 16 -20.52 -6.08 5.51
N ASP A 17 -21.71 -6.70 5.43
CA ASP A 17 -22.77 -6.50 6.42
C ASP A 17 -22.34 -6.92 7.84
N ILE A 18 -21.50 -7.97 7.92
CA ILE A 18 -20.94 -8.43 9.21
C ILE A 18 -19.90 -7.42 9.73
N ALA A 19 -19.00 -6.93 8.86
CA ALA A 19 -18.02 -5.93 9.24
C ALA A 19 -18.66 -4.64 9.76
N GLU A 20 -19.81 -4.26 9.21
CA GLU A 20 -20.62 -3.10 9.62
C GLU A 20 -21.55 -3.39 10.81
N GLY A 21 -21.53 -4.60 11.37
CA GLY A 21 -22.39 -4.99 12.49
C GLY A 21 -23.87 -5.20 12.15
N LYS A 22 -24.22 -5.27 10.85
CA LYS A 22 -25.61 -5.43 10.38
C LYS A 22 -26.08 -6.87 10.40
N LYS A 23 -25.17 -7.83 10.40
CA LYS A 23 -25.47 -9.27 10.41
C LYS A 23 -24.56 -10.03 11.38
N ALA A 24 -25.06 -11.16 11.87
CA ALA A 24 -24.30 -12.04 12.76
C ALA A 24 -23.16 -12.74 12.02
N PRO A 25 -21.99 -12.98 12.66
CA PRO A 25 -20.83 -13.64 12.05
C PRO A 25 -21.14 -15.01 11.44
N GLU A 26 -22.07 -15.76 12.01
CA GLU A 26 -22.50 -17.09 11.57
C GLU A 26 -23.16 -17.07 10.18
N SER A 27 -23.62 -15.92 9.72
CA SER A 27 -24.23 -15.74 8.40
C SER A 27 -23.21 -15.55 7.28
N LEU A 28 -21.89 -15.52 7.58
CA LEU A 28 -20.83 -15.42 6.59
C LEU A 28 -20.93 -16.56 5.58
N GLY A 29 -20.79 -16.26 4.30
CA GLY A 29 -20.80 -17.24 3.22
C GLY A 29 -19.63 -18.22 3.22
N VAL A 30 -19.31 -18.76 4.39
CA VAL A 30 -18.24 -19.76 4.60
C VAL A 30 -18.81 -20.92 5.41
N LYS A 31 -18.67 -22.14 4.88
CA LYS A 31 -19.21 -23.32 5.52
C LYS A 31 -18.21 -24.47 5.48
N ALA A 32 -17.93 -25.07 6.63
CA ALA A 32 -17.26 -26.37 6.71
C ALA A 32 -18.26 -27.48 6.34
N ILE A 33 -18.05 -28.12 5.21
CA ILE A 33 -18.90 -29.24 4.74
C ILE A 33 -18.54 -30.51 5.50
N ASN A 34 -17.24 -30.71 5.76
CA ASN A 34 -16.69 -31.79 6.54
C ASN A 34 -15.27 -31.38 7.03
N ASP A 35 -14.53 -32.31 7.66
CA ASP A 35 -13.22 -32.03 8.25
C ASP A 35 -12.13 -31.59 7.25
N THR A 36 -12.35 -31.79 5.95
CA THR A 36 -11.36 -31.52 4.91
C THR A 36 -11.87 -30.59 3.81
N THR A 37 -13.15 -30.18 3.86
CA THR A 37 -13.79 -29.40 2.81
C THR A 37 -14.40 -28.12 3.36
N LEU A 38 -13.91 -26.99 2.87
CA LEU A 38 -14.44 -25.66 3.14
C LEU A 38 -15.14 -25.13 1.88
N GLU A 39 -16.39 -24.73 1.99
CA GLU A 39 -17.13 -24.05 0.93
C GLU A 39 -17.16 -22.55 1.19
N VAL A 40 -16.84 -21.76 0.17
CA VAL A 40 -16.93 -20.30 0.23
C VAL A 40 -17.85 -19.82 -0.87
N THR A 41 -18.90 -19.08 -0.50
CA THR A 41 -19.87 -18.50 -1.42
C THR A 41 -19.59 -17.02 -1.63
N LEU A 42 -19.41 -16.63 -2.90
CA LEU A 42 -19.16 -15.24 -3.29
C LEU A 42 -20.45 -14.58 -3.79
N THR A 43 -20.59 -13.27 -3.55
CA THR A 43 -21.72 -12.46 -4.06
C THR A 43 -21.67 -12.28 -5.58
N GLN A 44 -20.48 -12.42 -6.17
CA GLN A 44 -20.24 -12.35 -7.62
C GLN A 44 -18.93 -13.08 -7.96
N PRO A 45 -18.68 -13.47 -9.23
CA PRO A 45 -17.39 -13.99 -9.66
C PRO A 45 -16.25 -13.03 -9.27
N ASN A 46 -15.12 -13.59 -8.84
CA ASN A 46 -13.93 -12.83 -8.50
C ASN A 46 -12.69 -13.57 -9.02
N ALA A 47 -12.13 -13.11 -10.13
CA ALA A 47 -10.97 -13.74 -10.77
C ALA A 47 -9.72 -13.75 -9.88
N ALA A 48 -9.58 -12.79 -8.95
CA ALA A 48 -8.47 -12.69 -8.03
C ALA A 48 -8.68 -13.48 -6.72
N PHE A 49 -9.82 -14.15 -6.52
CA PHE A 49 -10.19 -14.76 -5.24
C PHE A 49 -9.13 -15.72 -4.70
N LEU A 50 -8.57 -16.59 -5.54
CA LEU A 50 -7.54 -17.55 -5.09
C LEU A 50 -6.25 -16.85 -4.66
N ALA A 51 -5.84 -15.78 -5.36
CA ALA A 51 -4.69 -14.99 -4.98
C ALA A 51 -4.91 -14.26 -3.63
N MET A 52 -6.14 -13.78 -3.39
CA MET A 52 -6.52 -13.14 -2.13
C MET A 52 -6.43 -14.07 -0.93
N LEU A 53 -6.62 -15.39 -1.12
CA LEU A 53 -6.51 -16.39 -0.03
C LEU A 53 -5.10 -16.47 0.57
N ALA A 54 -4.07 -16.00 -0.12
CA ALA A 54 -2.71 -15.93 0.40
C ALA A 54 -2.47 -14.75 1.37
N HIS A 55 -3.45 -13.85 1.52
CA HIS A 55 -3.31 -12.68 2.40
C HIS A 55 -3.22 -13.10 3.88
N PRO A 56 -2.34 -12.48 4.68
CA PRO A 56 -2.15 -12.83 6.10
C PRO A 56 -3.42 -12.79 6.96
N SER A 57 -4.41 -11.96 6.61
CA SER A 57 -5.70 -11.89 7.32
C SER A 57 -6.53 -13.19 7.23
N LEU A 58 -6.19 -14.10 6.32
CA LEU A 58 -6.93 -15.34 6.08
C LEU A 58 -6.20 -16.60 6.56
N VAL A 59 -5.05 -16.44 7.21
CA VAL A 59 -4.36 -17.60 7.79
C VAL A 59 -5.25 -18.30 8.82
N PRO A 60 -5.22 -19.66 8.88
CA PRO A 60 -5.95 -20.42 9.90
C PRO A 60 -5.53 -20.01 11.31
N ILE A 61 -6.52 -19.82 12.18
CA ILE A 61 -6.34 -19.51 13.59
C ILE A 61 -6.94 -20.62 14.43
N ASP A 62 -6.23 -21.05 15.49
CA ASP A 62 -6.75 -22.06 16.41
C ASP A 62 -7.84 -21.44 17.31
N LYS A 63 -9.11 -21.79 17.02
CA LYS A 63 -10.27 -21.29 17.76
C LYS A 63 -10.27 -21.68 19.25
N VAL A 64 -9.63 -22.81 19.60
CA VAL A 64 -9.55 -23.26 21.00
C VAL A 64 -8.64 -22.32 21.79
N LEU A 65 -7.51 -21.92 21.22
CA LEU A 65 -6.59 -20.96 21.84
C LEU A 65 -7.21 -19.58 21.94
N VAL A 66 -7.88 -19.13 20.89
CA VAL A 66 -8.61 -17.83 20.92
C VAL A 66 -9.70 -17.86 22.00
N GLY A 67 -10.50 -18.91 22.07
CA GLY A 67 -11.54 -19.05 23.09
C GLY A 67 -11.00 -19.12 24.52
N ARG A 68 -9.81 -19.72 24.70
CA ARG A 68 -9.18 -19.88 26.04
C ARG A 68 -8.44 -18.64 26.50
N PHE A 69 -7.74 -17.93 25.59
CA PHE A 69 -6.81 -16.85 25.95
C PHE A 69 -7.24 -15.46 25.48
N GLY A 70 -8.36 -15.35 24.71
CA GLY A 70 -8.81 -14.08 24.15
C GLY A 70 -7.66 -13.41 23.37
N ASP A 71 -7.47 -12.10 23.53
CA ASP A 71 -6.41 -11.34 22.82
C ASP A 71 -4.98 -11.79 23.16
N LYS A 72 -4.80 -12.62 24.19
CA LYS A 72 -3.47 -13.15 24.60
C LYS A 72 -3.03 -14.36 23.79
N TRP A 73 -3.86 -14.91 22.88
CA TRP A 73 -3.50 -16.04 22.03
C TRP A 73 -2.26 -15.78 21.16
N THR A 74 -1.98 -14.51 20.85
CA THR A 74 -0.80 -14.08 20.08
C THR A 74 0.50 -14.00 20.89
N LYS A 75 0.45 -14.20 22.20
CA LYS A 75 1.64 -14.19 23.05
C LYS A 75 2.50 -15.42 22.79
N PRO A 76 3.84 -15.34 22.90
CA PRO A 76 4.75 -16.46 22.61
C PRO A 76 4.38 -17.76 23.31
N GLU A 77 3.93 -17.70 24.57
CA GLU A 77 3.54 -18.84 25.40
C GLU A 77 2.26 -19.53 24.93
N HIS A 78 1.44 -18.87 24.09
CA HIS A 78 0.16 -19.39 23.61
C HIS A 78 0.12 -19.57 22.10
N PHE A 79 1.08 -18.97 21.39
CA PHE A 79 1.08 -18.93 19.93
C PHE A 79 1.40 -20.29 19.31
N VAL A 80 0.51 -20.76 18.43
CA VAL A 80 0.71 -21.96 17.62
C VAL A 80 0.85 -21.56 16.16
N SER A 81 1.75 -22.20 15.44
CA SER A 81 2.02 -21.93 14.03
C SER A 81 2.05 -23.23 13.22
N SER A 82 1.39 -23.21 12.07
CA SER A 82 1.56 -24.21 11.01
C SER A 82 2.69 -23.85 10.04
N GLY A 83 3.28 -22.65 10.14
CA GLY A 83 4.34 -22.15 9.28
C GLY A 83 5.73 -22.67 9.64
N ALA A 84 6.72 -22.25 8.85
CA ALA A 84 8.12 -22.68 8.98
C ALA A 84 8.77 -22.26 10.32
N TYR A 85 8.23 -21.24 10.98
CA TYR A 85 8.72 -20.69 12.23
C TYR A 85 7.63 -20.57 13.29
N LYS A 86 8.05 -20.62 14.55
CA LYS A 86 7.22 -20.35 15.73
C LYS A 86 7.72 -19.12 16.45
N LEU A 87 6.80 -18.31 16.96
CA LEU A 87 7.13 -17.18 17.83
C LEU A 87 7.74 -17.67 19.13
N SER A 88 8.97 -17.25 19.43
CA SER A 88 9.70 -17.61 20.65
C SER A 88 9.73 -16.48 21.67
N GLN A 89 9.93 -15.23 21.20
CA GLN A 89 9.95 -14.06 22.05
C GLN A 89 9.27 -12.87 21.33
N TRP A 90 8.61 -12.04 22.11
CA TRP A 90 8.13 -10.75 21.66
C TRP A 90 8.31 -9.74 22.80
N VAL A 91 9.36 -8.95 22.71
CA VAL A 91 9.64 -7.83 23.61
C VAL A 91 9.34 -6.54 22.86
N VAL A 92 8.30 -5.84 23.30
CA VAL A 92 7.79 -4.64 22.63
C VAL A 92 8.92 -3.60 22.48
N ASN A 93 9.07 -3.02 21.31
CA ASN A 93 10.09 -2.05 20.94
C ASN A 93 11.55 -2.53 21.05
N GLU A 94 11.79 -3.83 21.28
CA GLU A 94 13.13 -4.37 21.42
C GLU A 94 13.42 -5.46 20.38
N ARG A 95 12.62 -6.54 20.35
CA ARG A 95 12.81 -7.63 19.39
C ARG A 95 11.62 -8.58 19.29
N ILE A 96 11.52 -9.21 18.14
CA ILE A 96 10.71 -10.40 17.91
C ILE A 96 11.67 -11.54 17.51
N VAL A 97 11.58 -12.67 18.17
CA VAL A 97 12.38 -13.87 17.85
C VAL A 97 11.47 -14.98 17.38
N ALA A 98 11.73 -15.49 16.20
CA ALA A 98 11.11 -16.69 15.68
C ALA A 98 12.14 -17.82 15.55
N VAL A 99 11.72 -19.05 15.89
CA VAL A 99 12.56 -20.24 15.82
C VAL A 99 11.94 -21.25 14.87
N ARG A 100 12.78 -22.02 14.19
CA ARG A 100 12.38 -23.06 13.26
C ARG A 100 11.33 -24.00 13.89
N ASN A 101 10.29 -24.30 13.13
CA ASN A 101 9.21 -25.19 13.52
C ASN A 101 9.48 -26.62 13.00
N PRO A 102 9.87 -27.57 13.82
CA PRO A 102 10.16 -28.94 13.36
C PRO A 102 8.92 -29.70 12.86
N LYS A 103 7.72 -29.18 13.13
CA LYS A 103 6.44 -29.76 12.65
C LYS A 103 5.94 -29.10 11.37
N TYR A 104 6.69 -28.18 10.80
CA TYR A 104 6.36 -27.60 9.50
C TYR A 104 6.44 -28.66 8.41
N TRP A 105 5.49 -28.70 7.51
CA TRP A 105 5.39 -29.77 6.50
C TRP A 105 6.64 -29.87 5.61
N ASP A 106 7.30 -28.71 5.33
CA ASP A 106 8.50 -28.60 4.51
C ASP A 106 9.74 -28.22 5.35
N ASN A 107 9.80 -28.76 6.58
CA ASN A 107 10.87 -28.43 7.52
C ASN A 107 12.26 -28.88 7.04
N GLU A 108 12.37 -29.92 6.24
CA GLU A 108 13.65 -30.42 5.73
C GLU A 108 14.38 -29.38 4.86
N HIS A 109 13.64 -28.51 4.13
CA HIS A 109 14.21 -27.45 3.31
C HIS A 109 14.39 -26.11 4.06
N THR A 110 13.97 -26.03 5.33
CA THR A 110 14.16 -24.85 6.17
C THR A 110 15.47 -24.91 6.91
N VAL A 111 16.49 -24.15 6.53
CA VAL A 111 17.84 -24.25 7.09
C VAL A 111 18.15 -23.22 8.17
N ILE A 112 17.52 -22.06 8.18
CA ILE A 112 17.69 -21.03 9.22
C ILE A 112 16.97 -21.47 10.49
N ASN A 113 17.70 -21.62 11.60
CA ASN A 113 17.14 -22.09 12.86
C ASN A 113 16.45 -21.00 13.68
N LYS A 114 16.91 -19.76 13.54
CA LYS A 114 16.42 -18.60 14.30
C LYS A 114 16.51 -17.35 13.49
N VAL A 115 15.49 -16.51 13.54
CA VAL A 115 15.48 -15.17 13.00
C VAL A 115 15.08 -14.17 14.10
N THR A 116 15.78 -13.04 14.16
CA THR A 116 15.49 -11.95 15.10
C THR A 116 15.14 -10.70 14.31
N TYR A 117 13.95 -10.18 14.51
CA TYR A 117 13.49 -8.91 13.96
C TYR A 117 13.70 -7.83 15.02
N LEU A 118 14.37 -6.76 14.64
CA LEU A 118 14.66 -5.60 15.49
C LEU A 118 13.84 -4.41 15.02
N PRO A 119 12.85 -3.93 15.79
CA PRO A 119 12.06 -2.75 15.45
C PRO A 119 12.88 -1.48 15.70
N ILE A 120 13.69 -1.09 14.73
CA ILE A 120 14.52 0.10 14.79
C ILE A 120 13.78 1.25 14.13
N SER A 121 13.57 2.34 14.85
CA SER A 121 12.82 3.50 14.38
C SER A 121 13.64 4.48 13.52
N SER A 122 14.97 4.37 13.54
CA SER A 122 15.88 5.22 12.78
C SER A 122 16.54 4.42 11.66
N GLU A 123 16.22 4.76 10.40
CA GLU A 123 16.85 4.15 9.22
C GLU A 123 18.37 4.31 9.21
N ALA A 124 18.88 5.45 9.73
CA ALA A 124 20.33 5.69 9.85
C ALA A 124 20.99 4.78 10.90
N ALA A 125 20.31 4.51 12.02
CA ALA A 125 20.79 3.58 13.03
C ALA A 125 20.83 2.14 12.49
N ASP A 126 19.84 1.74 11.68
CA ASP A 126 19.83 0.46 10.99
C ASP A 126 21.06 0.26 10.12
N VAL A 127 21.38 1.25 9.27
CA VAL A 127 22.59 1.21 8.42
C VAL A 127 23.88 1.14 9.24
N ASN A 128 23.95 1.84 10.36
CA ASN A 128 25.13 1.78 11.22
C ASN A 128 25.32 0.40 11.85
N ARG A 129 24.24 -0.22 12.34
CA ARG A 129 24.26 -1.59 12.88
C ARG A 129 24.60 -2.63 11.80
N TYR A 130 24.11 -2.43 10.59
CA TYR A 130 24.47 -3.25 9.45
C TYR A 130 25.98 -3.18 9.15
N LYS A 131 26.54 -1.97 9.09
CA LYS A 131 27.99 -1.77 8.88
C LYS A 131 28.82 -2.37 9.99
N ALA A 132 28.33 -2.34 11.24
CA ALA A 132 28.97 -2.97 12.40
C ALA A 132 28.86 -4.50 12.40
N GLY A 133 28.08 -5.10 11.48
CA GLY A 133 27.87 -6.54 11.42
C GLY A 133 26.86 -7.08 12.45
N GLU A 134 26.06 -6.20 13.05
CA GLU A 134 25.06 -6.59 14.06
C GLU A 134 23.75 -7.11 13.45
N ILE A 135 23.47 -6.74 12.20
CA ILE A 135 22.28 -7.19 11.46
C ILE A 135 22.66 -7.59 10.04
N ASP A 136 21.93 -8.56 9.50
CA ASP A 136 22.19 -9.15 8.18
C ASP A 136 21.40 -8.47 7.06
N ILE A 137 20.23 -7.88 7.37
CA ILE A 137 19.34 -7.25 6.40
C ILE A 137 18.85 -5.92 6.97
N VAL A 138 19.01 -4.82 6.20
CA VAL A 138 18.34 -3.54 6.45
C VAL A 138 17.03 -3.53 5.65
N TYR A 139 15.92 -3.27 6.33
CA TYR A 139 14.60 -3.28 5.73
C TYR A 139 14.32 -2.08 4.82
N THR A 140 14.84 -0.90 5.16
CA THR A 140 14.68 0.33 4.37
C THR A 140 15.99 1.10 4.34
N VAL A 141 16.46 1.42 3.13
CA VAL A 141 17.67 2.23 2.94
C VAL A 141 17.31 3.71 2.97
N PRO A 142 17.93 4.53 3.84
CA PRO A 142 17.65 5.95 3.95
C PRO A 142 17.88 6.69 2.62
N ILE A 143 16.95 7.54 2.22
CA ILE A 143 17.03 8.31 0.96
C ILE A 143 18.31 9.17 0.93
N ASN A 144 18.64 9.83 2.04
CA ASN A 144 19.78 10.71 2.14
C ASN A 144 21.14 9.98 2.11
N GLN A 145 21.17 8.68 2.34
CA GLN A 145 22.38 7.84 2.29
C GLN A 145 22.44 6.95 1.05
N PHE A 146 21.34 6.83 0.29
CA PHE A 146 21.21 5.86 -0.80
C PHE A 146 22.33 5.97 -1.83
N ALA A 147 22.61 7.19 -2.34
CA ALA A 147 23.66 7.40 -3.34
C ALA A 147 25.05 6.97 -2.84
N GLN A 148 25.37 7.28 -1.58
CA GLN A 148 26.63 6.88 -0.95
C GLN A 148 26.68 5.36 -0.75
N LEU A 149 25.62 4.76 -0.25
CA LEU A 149 25.54 3.32 -0.02
C LEU A 149 25.61 2.54 -1.33
N LYS A 150 24.97 3.03 -2.39
CA LYS A 150 25.07 2.45 -3.74
C LYS A 150 26.52 2.44 -4.24
N LYS A 151 27.28 3.50 -3.95
CA LYS A 151 28.70 3.58 -4.34
C LYS A 151 29.60 2.67 -3.50
N THR A 152 29.33 2.54 -2.19
CA THR A 152 30.22 1.83 -1.25
C THR A 152 29.84 0.39 -1.00
N LEU A 153 28.53 0.05 -1.10
CA LEU A 153 27.94 -1.25 -0.81
C LEU A 153 27.03 -1.71 -1.96
N GLY A 154 27.32 -1.32 -3.21
CA GLY A 154 26.44 -1.57 -4.34
C GLY A 154 26.12 -3.04 -4.59
N SER A 155 27.03 -3.96 -4.28
CA SER A 155 26.80 -5.42 -4.37
C SER A 155 25.91 -5.98 -3.26
N GLU A 156 25.71 -5.21 -2.19
CA GLU A 156 24.85 -5.55 -1.05
C GLU A 156 23.50 -4.83 -1.12
N LEU A 157 23.35 -3.88 -2.07
CA LEU A 157 22.14 -3.08 -2.25
C LEU A 157 21.18 -3.79 -3.19
N ASP A 158 20.05 -4.25 -2.66
CA ASP A 158 18.90 -4.72 -3.42
C ASP A 158 17.93 -3.57 -3.71
N VAL A 159 17.53 -3.41 -4.97
CA VAL A 159 16.50 -2.47 -5.41
C VAL A 159 15.50 -3.23 -6.25
N SER A 160 14.39 -3.59 -5.64
CA SER A 160 13.36 -4.44 -6.24
C SER A 160 12.08 -3.64 -6.54
N PRO A 161 11.45 -3.80 -7.72
CA PRO A 161 10.13 -3.24 -7.98
C PRO A 161 9.10 -3.76 -6.98
N GLN A 162 8.18 -2.87 -6.55
CA GLN A 162 7.09 -3.24 -5.68
C GLN A 162 5.75 -2.81 -6.27
N LEU A 163 4.75 -3.67 -6.22
CA LEU A 163 3.36 -3.33 -6.57
C LEU A 163 2.76 -2.44 -5.47
N ALA A 164 3.18 -1.19 -5.45
CA ALA A 164 2.69 -0.18 -4.52
C ALA A 164 2.70 1.20 -5.17
N THR A 165 1.72 2.03 -4.78
CA THR A 165 1.59 3.39 -5.29
C THR A 165 1.46 4.37 -4.14
N TYR A 166 2.26 5.42 -4.14
CA TYR A 166 2.17 6.57 -3.26
C TYR A 166 1.26 7.61 -3.88
N TYR A 167 0.33 8.16 -3.11
CA TYR A 167 -0.59 9.18 -3.59
C TYR A 167 -1.00 10.16 -2.50
N TYR A 168 -1.47 11.33 -2.91
CA TYR A 168 -2.21 12.27 -2.08
C TYR A 168 -3.68 12.11 -2.38
N GLN A 169 -4.49 11.79 -1.38
CA GLN A 169 -5.93 11.66 -1.52
C GLN A 169 -6.65 12.83 -0.87
N PHE A 170 -7.85 13.12 -1.36
CA PHE A 170 -8.67 14.23 -0.93
C PHE A 170 -9.98 13.74 -0.29
N ASN A 171 -10.50 14.50 0.66
CA ASN A 171 -11.89 14.33 1.06
C ASN A 171 -12.78 15.00 0.00
N THR A 172 -13.38 14.20 -0.89
CA THR A 172 -14.12 14.71 -2.05
C THR A 172 -15.49 15.32 -1.70
N THR A 173 -15.91 15.25 -0.45
CA THR A 173 -17.19 15.81 0.01
C THR A 173 -17.04 17.17 0.69
N ARG A 174 -15.79 17.61 0.94
CA ARG A 174 -15.51 18.88 1.65
C ARG A 174 -14.95 19.93 0.70
N PRO A 175 -15.42 21.20 0.78
CA PRO A 175 -14.74 22.28 0.11
C PRO A 175 -13.28 22.44 0.60
N PRO A 176 -12.34 22.78 -0.28
CA PRO A 176 -12.50 23.04 -1.72
C PRO A 176 -12.44 21.77 -2.58
N PHE A 177 -12.23 20.60 -1.98
CA PHE A 177 -11.98 19.34 -2.67
C PHE A 177 -13.24 18.59 -3.13
N ASN A 178 -14.44 19.15 -2.87
CA ASN A 178 -15.66 18.73 -3.56
C ASN A 178 -15.71 19.15 -5.03
N ASP A 179 -14.82 20.07 -5.46
CA ASP A 179 -14.66 20.48 -6.85
C ASP A 179 -13.51 19.70 -7.52
N ALA A 180 -13.84 18.89 -8.53
CA ALA A 180 -12.86 18.09 -9.27
C ALA A 180 -11.82 18.96 -10.03
N ARG A 181 -12.16 20.20 -10.40
CA ARG A 181 -11.24 21.14 -11.08
C ARG A 181 -10.06 21.49 -10.17
N VAL A 182 -10.33 21.69 -8.87
CA VAL A 182 -9.29 21.97 -7.87
C VAL A 182 -8.34 20.78 -7.73
N ARG A 183 -8.89 19.57 -7.58
CA ARG A 183 -8.07 18.34 -7.47
C ARG A 183 -7.24 18.10 -8.72
N LYS A 184 -7.85 18.30 -9.91
CA LYS A 184 -7.16 18.15 -11.19
C LYS A 184 -6.03 19.17 -11.35
N ALA A 185 -6.24 20.41 -10.96
CA ALA A 185 -5.22 21.45 -11.02
C ALA A 185 -3.99 21.09 -10.18
N LEU A 186 -4.18 20.61 -8.95
CA LEU A 186 -3.08 20.16 -8.11
C LEU A 186 -2.33 18.97 -8.71
N ASN A 187 -3.03 18.02 -9.34
CA ASN A 187 -2.39 16.88 -10.02
C ASN A 187 -1.52 17.34 -11.21
N LEU A 188 -2.02 18.24 -12.02
CA LEU A 188 -1.31 18.75 -13.20
C LEU A 188 -0.06 19.55 -12.82
N ALA A 189 -0.10 20.31 -11.72
CA ALA A 189 0.99 21.19 -11.31
C ALA A 189 2.10 20.49 -10.53
N LEU A 190 1.95 19.19 -10.23
CA LEU A 190 2.95 18.39 -9.52
C LEU A 190 3.94 17.78 -10.51
N ASP A 191 5.22 18.10 -10.35
CA ASP A 191 6.31 17.48 -11.12
C ASP A 191 6.73 16.16 -10.47
N LYS A 192 6.13 15.09 -10.96
CA LYS A 192 6.35 13.72 -10.44
C LYS A 192 7.72 13.18 -10.80
N ASP A 193 8.31 13.62 -11.91
CA ASP A 193 9.67 13.24 -12.32
C ASP A 193 10.71 13.81 -11.36
N ILE A 194 10.55 15.05 -10.92
CA ILE A 194 11.40 15.64 -9.88
C ILE A 194 11.25 14.88 -8.56
N ILE A 195 10.01 14.55 -8.16
CA ILE A 195 9.80 13.80 -6.92
C ILE A 195 10.46 12.42 -7.00
N ALA A 196 10.17 11.63 -8.03
CA ALA A 196 10.69 10.28 -8.17
C ALA A 196 12.21 10.25 -8.39
N GLY A 197 12.72 11.11 -9.28
CA GLY A 197 14.12 11.06 -9.71
C GLY A 197 15.10 11.86 -8.86
N LYS A 198 14.67 13.00 -8.27
CA LYS A 198 15.57 13.91 -7.53
C LYS A 198 15.32 13.95 -6.04
N VAL A 199 14.06 13.94 -5.61
CA VAL A 199 13.72 13.96 -4.18
C VAL A 199 13.96 12.59 -3.56
N LEU A 200 13.54 11.52 -4.24
CA LEU A 200 13.71 10.12 -3.83
C LEU A 200 15.00 9.52 -4.40
N GLY A 201 15.12 9.43 -5.71
CA GLY A 201 16.36 9.00 -6.40
C GLY A 201 16.77 7.55 -6.19
N GLN A 202 15.87 6.67 -5.75
CA GLN A 202 16.16 5.27 -5.43
C GLN A 202 15.66 4.29 -6.50
N GLY A 203 15.09 4.80 -7.61
CA GLY A 203 14.54 3.99 -8.69
C GLY A 203 13.01 4.01 -8.79
N GLN A 204 12.33 4.81 -7.96
CA GLN A 204 10.89 5.03 -8.07
C GLN A 204 10.53 5.58 -9.45
N ARG A 205 9.36 5.19 -9.96
CA ARG A 205 8.83 5.67 -11.24
C ARG A 205 7.67 6.65 -11.01
N PRO A 206 7.58 7.78 -11.75
CA PRO A 206 6.42 8.66 -11.69
C PRO A 206 5.13 7.89 -11.95
N ALA A 207 4.09 8.14 -11.17
CA ALA A 207 2.79 7.48 -11.30
C ALA A 207 1.74 8.44 -11.85
N TRP A 208 1.00 7.99 -12.86
CA TRP A 208 -0.13 8.69 -13.47
C TRP A 208 -1.44 7.93 -13.30
N LEU A 209 -1.34 6.64 -12.94
CA LEU A 209 -2.42 5.75 -12.58
C LEU A 209 -2.30 5.37 -11.10
N ILE A 210 -3.41 5.00 -10.49
CA ILE A 210 -3.43 4.47 -9.12
C ILE A 210 -2.86 3.05 -9.10
N SER A 211 -3.27 2.19 -10.03
CA SER A 211 -2.64 0.88 -10.24
C SER A 211 -1.38 0.98 -11.11
N GLN A 212 -0.56 -0.05 -11.09
CA GLN A 212 0.60 -0.09 -11.98
C GLN A 212 0.18 -0.49 -13.41
N PRO A 213 0.81 0.07 -14.45
CA PRO A 213 0.38 -0.13 -15.84
C PRO A 213 0.37 -1.58 -16.32
N ASP A 214 1.18 -2.45 -15.72
CA ASP A 214 1.41 -3.86 -16.12
C ASP A 214 1.00 -4.89 -15.06
N ILE A 215 0.19 -4.47 -14.08
CA ILE A 215 -0.27 -5.33 -12.98
C ILE A 215 -1.22 -6.44 -13.46
N GLY A 216 -1.06 -7.66 -12.93
CA GLY A 216 -1.98 -8.78 -13.21
C GLY A 216 -2.07 -9.19 -14.68
N GLY A 217 -1.04 -8.87 -15.48
CA GLY A 217 -0.99 -9.18 -16.91
C GLY A 217 -1.84 -8.26 -17.79
N VAL A 218 -2.45 -7.18 -17.23
CA VAL A 218 -3.13 -6.14 -18.02
C VAL A 218 -2.14 -5.10 -18.53
N LYS A 219 -2.55 -4.32 -19.52
CA LYS A 219 -1.77 -3.17 -20.03
C LYS A 219 -2.65 -1.93 -19.98
N LEU A 220 -2.33 -1.05 -19.02
CA LEU A 220 -3.05 0.20 -18.82
C LEU A 220 -2.27 1.37 -19.39
N GLN A 221 -2.99 2.33 -19.96
CA GLN A 221 -2.43 3.53 -20.58
C GLN A 221 -2.51 4.71 -19.61
N ASN A 222 -1.45 5.49 -19.56
CA ASN A 222 -1.45 6.74 -18.82
C ASN A 222 -2.44 7.74 -19.48
N PRO A 223 -3.03 8.66 -18.71
CA PRO A 223 -3.88 9.70 -19.26
C PRO A 223 -3.04 10.64 -20.15
N ASP A 224 -3.68 11.26 -21.15
CA ASP A 224 -3.03 12.11 -22.15
C ASP A 224 -2.14 13.21 -21.55
N TYR A 225 -2.60 13.83 -20.47
CA TYR A 225 -1.86 14.90 -19.79
C TYR A 225 -0.56 14.43 -19.14
N ALA A 226 -0.32 13.13 -19.02
CA ALA A 226 0.97 12.59 -18.56
C ALA A 226 2.10 12.92 -19.51
N SER A 227 1.80 13.02 -20.81
CA SER A 227 2.76 13.37 -21.86
C SER A 227 2.90 14.88 -22.09
N TRP A 228 2.07 15.72 -21.46
CA TRP A 228 2.14 17.16 -21.67
C TRP A 228 3.39 17.76 -21.02
N PRO A 229 4.04 18.73 -21.68
CA PRO A 229 5.10 19.52 -21.06
C PRO A 229 4.59 20.22 -19.80
N MET A 230 5.50 20.48 -18.85
CA MET A 230 5.14 21.03 -17.53
C MET A 230 4.49 22.42 -17.63
N ASP A 231 4.93 23.26 -18.55
CA ASP A 231 4.35 24.58 -18.83
C ASP A 231 2.88 24.50 -19.28
N LYS A 232 2.56 23.54 -20.15
CA LYS A 232 1.18 23.28 -20.58
C LYS A 232 0.33 22.77 -19.41
N ARG A 233 0.87 21.87 -18.59
CA ARG A 233 0.16 21.38 -17.40
C ARG A 233 -0.14 22.49 -16.41
N ILE A 234 0.83 23.38 -16.15
CA ILE A 234 0.68 24.55 -15.26
C ILE A 234 -0.36 25.52 -15.81
N ALA A 235 -0.33 25.82 -17.11
CA ALA A 235 -1.30 26.72 -17.75
C ALA A 235 -2.74 26.21 -17.58
N GLU A 236 -2.97 24.91 -17.85
CA GLU A 236 -4.28 24.30 -17.65
C GLU A 236 -4.69 24.25 -16.16
N ALA A 237 -3.75 23.96 -15.26
CA ALA A 237 -4.00 23.97 -13.83
C ALA A 237 -4.44 25.35 -13.31
N LYS A 238 -3.79 26.44 -13.77
CA LYS A 238 -4.18 27.82 -13.43
C LYS A 238 -5.57 28.16 -13.94
N LYS A 239 -5.90 27.74 -15.17
CA LYS A 239 -7.23 27.92 -15.75
C LYS A 239 -8.31 27.23 -14.89
N LEU A 240 -8.09 25.95 -14.54
CA LEU A 240 -9.03 25.19 -13.71
C LEU A 240 -9.24 25.81 -12.33
N LEU A 241 -8.17 26.32 -11.69
CA LEU A 241 -8.28 27.01 -10.41
C LEU A 241 -9.07 28.32 -10.54
N ALA A 242 -8.81 29.11 -11.58
CA ALA A 242 -9.55 30.34 -11.84
C ALA A 242 -11.05 30.09 -12.07
N GLU A 243 -11.39 29.06 -12.85
CA GLU A 243 -12.77 28.61 -13.06
C GLU A 243 -13.44 28.11 -11.78
N ALA A 244 -12.66 27.61 -10.82
CA ALA A 244 -13.12 27.20 -9.49
C ALA A 244 -13.14 28.37 -8.48
N GLY A 245 -12.78 29.59 -8.89
CA GLY A 245 -12.82 30.81 -8.06
C GLY A 245 -11.54 31.12 -7.30
N PHE A 246 -10.43 30.42 -7.58
CA PHE A 246 -9.13 30.65 -6.93
C PHE A 246 -8.16 31.38 -7.86
N ASN A 247 -7.53 32.43 -7.34
CA ASN A 247 -6.57 33.28 -8.06
C ASN A 247 -5.65 34.01 -7.07
N ASP A 248 -4.81 34.92 -7.54
CA ASP A 248 -3.84 35.62 -6.70
C ASP A 248 -4.48 36.47 -5.59
N SER A 249 -5.70 36.99 -5.80
CA SER A 249 -6.46 37.73 -4.78
C SER A 249 -7.26 36.83 -3.84
N HIS A 250 -7.50 35.58 -4.22
CA HIS A 250 -8.20 34.56 -3.45
C HIS A 250 -7.48 33.20 -3.59
N PRO A 251 -6.29 33.06 -2.96
CA PRO A 251 -5.46 31.88 -3.13
C PRO A 251 -6.06 30.66 -2.42
N LEU A 252 -5.89 29.50 -3.05
CA LEU A 252 -6.23 28.22 -2.44
C LEU A 252 -5.29 27.90 -1.26
N SER A 253 -5.86 27.57 -0.10
CA SER A 253 -5.13 27.08 1.07
C SER A 253 -5.82 25.85 1.65
N PHE A 254 -5.04 24.81 2.05
CA PHE A 254 -5.55 23.60 2.66
C PHE A 254 -4.50 22.92 3.55
N ASN A 255 -4.93 21.97 4.38
CA ASN A 255 -4.05 21.16 5.19
C ASN A 255 -3.66 19.88 4.45
N LEU A 256 -2.34 19.62 4.34
CA LEU A 256 -1.78 18.38 3.84
C LEU A 256 -1.25 17.53 4.98
N LEU A 257 -1.98 16.48 5.29
CA LEU A 257 -1.63 15.54 6.36
C LEU A 257 -0.72 14.43 5.84
N TYR A 258 0.28 14.03 6.64
CA TYR A 258 1.12 12.86 6.39
C TYR A 258 1.49 12.17 7.71
N ASN A 259 1.78 10.86 7.67
CA ASN A 259 2.29 10.18 8.86
C ASN A 259 3.74 10.53 9.13
N THR A 260 4.12 10.61 10.41
CA THR A 260 5.46 11.00 10.85
C THR A 260 6.53 10.10 10.21
N SER A 261 7.33 10.68 9.32
CA SER A 261 8.45 10.07 8.60
C SER A 261 9.25 11.15 7.91
N GLU A 262 10.58 11.09 7.99
CA GLU A 262 11.47 12.04 7.31
C GLU A 262 11.27 12.01 5.79
N SER A 263 11.08 10.83 5.21
CA SER A 263 10.83 10.66 3.79
C SER A 263 9.51 11.29 3.35
N HIS A 264 8.42 11.09 4.12
CA HIS A 264 7.12 11.70 3.80
C HIS A 264 7.13 13.20 3.97
N GLN A 265 7.81 13.71 5.00
CA GLN A 265 8.02 15.15 5.18
C GLN A 265 8.74 15.77 3.99
N ARG A 266 9.82 15.16 3.52
CA ARG A 266 10.60 15.63 2.37
C ARG A 266 9.76 15.71 1.09
N ILE A 267 8.94 14.68 0.83
CA ILE A 267 8.03 14.65 -0.33
C ILE A 267 6.96 15.74 -0.19
N ALA A 268 6.37 15.90 1.00
CA ALA A 268 5.34 16.90 1.27
C ALA A 268 5.88 18.33 1.10
N ILE A 269 7.10 18.61 1.55
CA ILE A 269 7.79 19.89 1.35
C ILE A 269 7.99 20.15 -0.15
N ALA A 270 8.45 19.17 -0.91
CA ALA A 270 8.64 19.31 -2.35
C ALA A 270 7.32 19.59 -3.07
N ALA A 271 6.26 18.83 -2.77
CA ALA A 271 4.93 19.02 -3.36
C ALA A 271 4.35 20.40 -3.01
N SER A 272 4.39 20.80 -1.74
CA SER A 272 3.93 22.12 -1.27
C SER A 272 4.67 23.25 -1.99
N SER A 273 6.01 23.14 -2.13
CA SER A 273 6.83 24.12 -2.83
C SER A 273 6.47 24.22 -4.32
N MET A 274 6.20 23.09 -4.99
CA MET A 274 5.76 23.09 -6.39
C MET A 274 4.40 23.75 -6.56
N TRP A 275 3.42 23.44 -5.72
CA TRP A 275 2.11 24.07 -5.76
C TRP A 275 2.18 25.58 -5.47
N LYS A 276 3.00 25.98 -4.50
CA LYS A 276 3.22 27.40 -4.21
C LYS A 276 3.85 28.13 -5.40
N LYS A 277 4.92 27.58 -5.96
CA LYS A 277 5.63 28.17 -7.11
C LYS A 277 4.75 28.23 -8.36
N ASN A 278 4.04 27.15 -8.68
CA ASN A 278 3.34 26.99 -9.95
C ASN A 278 1.96 27.63 -9.94
N LEU A 279 1.28 27.65 -8.80
CA LEU A 279 -0.14 28.01 -8.68
C LEU A 279 -0.45 29.06 -7.61
N GLY A 280 0.52 29.46 -6.78
CA GLY A 280 0.27 30.32 -5.60
C GLY A 280 -0.46 29.61 -4.47
N VAL A 281 -0.64 28.28 -4.54
CA VAL A 281 -1.40 27.50 -3.57
C VAL A 281 -0.59 27.27 -2.29
N GLU A 282 -1.24 27.37 -1.12
CA GLU A 282 -0.64 27.12 0.17
C GLU A 282 -1.12 25.79 0.76
N ALA A 283 -0.26 24.76 0.69
CA ALA A 283 -0.48 23.51 1.40
C ALA A 283 0.21 23.56 2.77
N LYS A 284 -0.59 23.62 3.84
CA LYS A 284 -0.10 23.65 5.23
C LYS A 284 0.21 22.23 5.68
N LEU A 285 1.49 21.95 5.94
CA LEU A 285 1.96 20.61 6.26
C LEU A 285 1.63 20.27 7.72
N GLN A 286 1.01 19.11 7.91
CA GLN A 286 0.69 18.54 9.22
C GLN A 286 1.12 17.08 9.28
N ASN A 287 1.69 16.65 10.40
CA ASN A 287 2.02 15.25 10.61
C ASN A 287 1.31 14.68 11.83
N GLN A 288 1.00 13.39 11.75
CA GLN A 288 0.45 12.60 12.84
C GLN A 288 1.20 11.27 12.94
N GLU A 289 1.17 10.66 14.13
CA GLU A 289 1.57 9.28 14.29
C GLU A 289 0.65 8.39 13.42
N TRP A 290 1.18 7.25 12.95
CA TRP A 290 0.51 6.40 11.96
C TRP A 290 -0.91 6.01 12.33
N LYS A 291 -1.10 5.47 13.55
CA LYS A 291 -2.42 5.04 14.01
C LYS A 291 -3.41 6.20 14.11
N THR A 292 -2.96 7.34 14.64
CA THR A 292 -3.77 8.56 14.74
C THR A 292 -4.17 9.07 13.36
N MET A 293 -3.27 8.99 12.38
CA MET A 293 -3.59 9.38 11.01
C MET A 293 -4.64 8.45 10.38
N LEU A 294 -4.54 7.15 10.61
CA LEU A 294 -5.57 6.20 10.15
C LEU A 294 -6.93 6.51 10.75
N ASP A 295 -7.02 6.80 12.05
CA ASP A 295 -8.26 7.19 12.71
C ASP A 295 -8.82 8.50 12.11
N THR A 296 -7.95 9.48 11.83
CA THR A 296 -8.32 10.74 11.14
C THR A 296 -8.86 10.48 9.74
N MET A 297 -8.28 9.54 9.00
CA MET A 297 -8.74 9.16 7.66
C MET A 297 -10.09 8.44 7.71
N HIS A 298 -10.27 7.46 8.60
CA HIS A 298 -11.50 6.70 8.72
C HIS A 298 -12.68 7.55 9.23
N THR A 299 -12.40 8.60 10.01
CA THR A 299 -13.41 9.59 10.41
C THR A 299 -13.60 10.71 9.39
N HIS A 300 -12.91 10.65 8.25
CA HIS A 300 -12.95 11.63 7.16
C HIS A 300 -12.64 13.08 7.60
N ASN A 301 -11.85 13.25 8.65
CA ASN A 301 -11.52 14.57 9.20
C ASN A 301 -10.20 15.13 8.65
N PHE A 302 -10.09 15.21 7.34
CA PHE A 302 -8.92 15.74 6.63
C PHE A 302 -9.35 16.50 5.37
N ASP A 303 -8.50 17.38 4.86
CA ASP A 303 -8.63 18.03 3.56
C ASP A 303 -7.92 17.20 2.48
N ALA A 304 -6.63 17.07 2.62
CA ALA A 304 -5.77 16.20 1.82
C ALA A 304 -4.84 15.40 2.73
N VAL A 305 -4.60 14.13 2.40
CA VAL A 305 -3.72 13.26 3.19
C VAL A 305 -2.84 12.40 2.29
N ARG A 306 -1.59 12.23 2.71
CA ARG A 306 -0.70 11.26 2.13
C ARG A 306 -1.17 9.85 2.44
N TYR A 307 -1.22 8.99 1.42
CA TYR A 307 -1.39 7.57 1.63
C TYR A 307 -0.57 6.75 0.63
N ALA A 308 -0.58 5.47 0.79
CA ALA A 308 -0.03 4.53 -0.17
C ALA A 308 -0.78 3.22 -0.05
N TRP A 309 -0.91 2.50 -1.16
CA TRP A 309 -1.41 1.14 -1.16
C TRP A 309 -0.35 0.20 -1.69
N ILE A 310 -0.10 -0.86 -0.96
CA ILE A 310 0.69 -2.00 -1.38
C ILE A 310 -0.29 -3.07 -1.84
N ALA A 311 -0.09 -3.63 -3.00
CA ALA A 311 -1.00 -4.65 -3.51
C ALA A 311 -1.07 -5.87 -2.57
N ASP A 312 -2.27 -6.30 -2.25
CA ASP A 312 -2.50 -7.54 -1.51
C ASP A 312 -2.36 -8.77 -2.42
N TYR A 313 -2.55 -8.58 -3.72
CA TYR A 313 -2.44 -9.59 -4.77
C TYR A 313 -2.14 -8.93 -6.12
N ASP A 314 -1.60 -9.69 -7.06
CA ASP A 314 -1.20 -9.19 -8.39
C ASP A 314 -2.43 -9.06 -9.33
N ASP A 315 -3.27 -8.05 -9.06
CA ASP A 315 -4.40 -7.63 -9.90
C ASP A 315 -4.75 -6.17 -9.61
N ALA A 316 -5.16 -5.38 -10.62
CA ALA A 316 -5.47 -3.95 -10.46
C ALA A 316 -6.62 -3.69 -9.47
N ALA A 317 -7.52 -4.64 -9.28
CA ALA A 317 -8.62 -4.52 -8.31
C ALA A 317 -8.14 -4.22 -6.89
N THR A 318 -6.93 -4.66 -6.49
CA THR A 318 -6.37 -4.38 -5.16
C THR A 318 -6.23 -2.89 -4.89
N PHE A 319 -5.95 -2.09 -5.93
CA PHE A 319 -5.85 -0.64 -5.87
C PHE A 319 -7.20 0.04 -6.09
N LEU A 320 -7.91 -0.38 -7.14
CA LEU A 320 -9.10 0.30 -7.61
C LEU A 320 -10.31 0.13 -6.68
N ASN A 321 -10.43 -1.00 -5.97
CA ASN A 321 -11.49 -1.18 -5.00
C ASN A 321 -11.47 -0.15 -3.86
N ASN A 322 -10.30 0.41 -3.53
CA ASN A 322 -10.15 1.44 -2.49
C ASN A 322 -10.85 2.76 -2.82
N PHE A 323 -11.32 2.95 -4.04
CA PHE A 323 -12.08 4.14 -4.47
C PHE A 323 -13.53 3.81 -4.84
N ARG A 324 -13.96 2.57 -4.65
CA ARG A 324 -15.33 2.16 -4.92
C ARG A 324 -16.30 2.76 -3.90
N THR A 325 -17.48 3.15 -4.36
CA THR A 325 -18.54 3.69 -3.50
C THR A 325 -18.88 2.71 -2.37
N GLY A 326 -18.82 3.19 -1.13
CA GLY A 326 -19.17 2.42 0.07
C GLY A 326 -18.15 1.35 0.46
N ASP A 327 -16.98 1.29 -0.16
CA ASP A 327 -15.90 0.43 0.31
C ASP A 327 -15.28 1.01 1.59
N SER A 328 -14.98 0.18 2.58
CA SER A 328 -14.43 0.58 3.87
C SER A 328 -13.05 1.25 3.76
N GLN A 329 -12.31 0.97 2.68
CA GLN A 329 -11.01 1.60 2.40
C GLN A 329 -11.14 2.91 1.62
N ASN A 330 -12.35 3.23 1.13
CA ASN A 330 -12.60 4.49 0.42
C ASN A 330 -12.72 5.69 1.37
N THR A 331 -11.61 6.07 1.97
CA THR A 331 -11.57 7.23 2.88
C THR A 331 -11.74 8.58 2.16
N THR A 332 -11.63 8.60 0.82
CA THR A 332 -11.89 9.80 -0.01
C THR A 332 -13.36 10.17 -0.11
N GLN A 333 -14.27 9.25 0.18
CA GLN A 333 -15.71 9.35 -0.06
C GLN A 333 -16.06 9.59 -1.54
N TYR A 334 -15.17 9.26 -2.46
CA TYR A 334 -15.45 9.30 -3.89
C TYR A 334 -16.61 8.36 -4.23
N SER A 335 -17.53 8.83 -5.06
CA SER A 335 -18.68 8.05 -5.51
C SER A 335 -18.95 8.34 -6.97
N ASN A 336 -18.92 7.29 -7.79
CA ASN A 336 -19.19 7.37 -9.23
C ASN A 336 -19.77 6.03 -9.71
N PRO A 337 -21.06 5.99 -10.11
CA PRO A 337 -21.71 4.75 -10.57
C PRO A 337 -21.07 4.11 -11.80
N ASP A 338 -20.46 4.91 -12.68
CA ASP A 338 -19.76 4.37 -13.87
C ASP A 338 -18.46 3.69 -13.48
N TYR A 339 -17.76 4.25 -12.49
CA TYR A 339 -16.57 3.65 -11.88
C TYR A 339 -16.91 2.30 -11.23
N ASP A 340 -17.94 2.26 -10.41
CA ASP A 340 -18.38 1.05 -9.73
C ASP A 340 -18.79 -0.03 -10.73
N ARG A 341 -19.50 0.36 -11.81
CA ARG A 341 -19.89 -0.54 -12.89
C ARG A 341 -18.70 -1.10 -13.64
N ALA A 342 -17.67 -0.29 -13.91
CA ALA A 342 -16.43 -0.76 -14.54
C ALA A 342 -15.75 -1.85 -13.68
N LEU A 343 -15.66 -1.65 -12.36
CA LEU A 343 -15.08 -2.65 -11.45
C LEU A 343 -15.92 -3.96 -11.39
N VAL A 344 -17.24 -3.85 -11.40
CA VAL A 344 -18.13 -5.02 -11.45
C VAL A 344 -17.92 -5.81 -12.76
N ASN A 345 -17.79 -5.12 -13.88
CA ASN A 345 -17.56 -5.75 -15.18
C ASN A 345 -16.16 -6.40 -15.26
N ALA A 346 -15.13 -5.72 -14.71
CA ALA A 346 -13.80 -6.30 -14.59
C ALA A 346 -13.81 -7.63 -13.81
N ALA A 347 -14.50 -7.66 -12.66
CA ALA A 347 -14.60 -8.85 -11.83
C ALA A 347 -15.30 -10.05 -12.53
N LYS A 348 -16.22 -9.77 -13.45
CA LYS A 348 -16.92 -10.79 -14.25
C LYS A 348 -16.15 -11.24 -15.49
N SER A 349 -15.10 -10.52 -15.88
CA SER A 349 -14.32 -10.79 -17.09
C SER A 349 -13.57 -12.12 -17.00
N LYS A 350 -13.53 -12.84 -18.10
CA LYS A 350 -12.90 -14.17 -18.17
C LYS A 350 -11.41 -14.10 -18.54
N THR A 351 -10.97 -13.03 -19.17
CA THR A 351 -9.60 -12.85 -19.64
C THR A 351 -8.95 -11.59 -19.06
N ALA A 352 -7.63 -11.56 -18.98
CA ALA A 352 -6.88 -10.38 -18.55
C ALA A 352 -7.09 -9.19 -19.52
N GLU A 353 -7.20 -9.46 -20.82
CA GLU A 353 -7.46 -8.43 -21.83
C GLU A 353 -8.82 -7.75 -21.60
N GLU A 354 -9.87 -8.54 -21.39
CA GLU A 354 -11.20 -8.02 -21.11
C GLU A 354 -11.23 -7.23 -19.80
N ARG A 355 -10.60 -7.76 -18.74
CA ARG A 355 -10.43 -7.03 -17.46
C ARG A 355 -9.70 -5.71 -17.67
N GLY A 356 -8.62 -5.72 -18.44
CA GLY A 356 -7.82 -4.53 -18.75
C GLY A 356 -8.65 -3.39 -19.34
N LYS A 357 -9.62 -3.68 -20.22
CA LYS A 357 -10.51 -2.66 -20.79
C LYS A 357 -11.36 -1.97 -19.70
N PHE A 358 -11.90 -2.74 -18.76
CA PHE A 358 -12.69 -2.17 -17.67
C PHE A 358 -11.84 -1.47 -16.62
N TYR A 359 -10.65 -1.98 -16.32
CA TYR A 359 -9.70 -1.27 -15.43
C TYR A 359 -9.23 0.04 -16.06
N GLN A 360 -9.02 0.08 -17.38
CA GLN A 360 -8.71 1.33 -18.07
C GLN A 360 -9.85 2.34 -17.92
N GLN A 361 -11.11 1.93 -18.10
CA GLN A 361 -12.26 2.80 -17.87
C GLN A 361 -12.28 3.36 -16.44
N ALA A 362 -11.98 2.51 -15.45
CA ALA A 362 -11.90 2.95 -14.06
C ALA A 362 -10.76 3.96 -13.84
N GLU A 363 -9.57 3.70 -14.35
CA GLU A 363 -8.42 4.63 -14.26
C GLU A 363 -8.67 5.94 -15.00
N ASP A 364 -9.34 5.92 -16.16
CA ASP A 364 -9.72 7.12 -16.90
C ASP A 364 -10.67 8.01 -16.07
N LEU A 365 -11.62 7.40 -15.35
CA LEU A 365 -12.51 8.09 -14.43
C LEU A 365 -11.74 8.67 -13.23
N LEU A 366 -10.82 7.92 -12.64
CA LEU A 366 -9.95 8.44 -11.58
C LEU A 366 -9.05 9.58 -12.10
N GLY A 367 -8.52 9.46 -13.31
CA GLY A 367 -7.71 10.50 -13.96
C GLY A 367 -8.50 11.76 -14.29
N ARG A 368 -9.82 11.64 -14.54
CA ARG A 368 -10.75 12.77 -14.76
C ARG A 368 -11.14 13.43 -13.43
N ASP A 369 -11.59 12.66 -12.46
CA ASP A 369 -12.23 13.13 -11.22
C ASP A 369 -11.22 13.41 -10.09
N VAL A 370 -10.03 12.82 -10.18
CA VAL A 370 -8.88 12.96 -9.28
C VAL A 370 -9.24 12.90 -7.79
N PRO A 371 -9.87 11.82 -7.28
CA PRO A 371 -10.04 11.67 -5.85
C PRO A 371 -8.71 11.50 -5.12
N ALA A 372 -7.69 11.08 -5.84
CA ALA A 372 -6.30 11.02 -5.38
C ALA A 372 -5.33 11.38 -6.52
N ILE A 373 -4.19 11.95 -6.17
CA ILE A 373 -3.06 12.23 -7.06
C ILE A 373 -2.05 11.09 -6.91
N PRO A 374 -1.92 10.17 -7.86
CA PRO A 374 -0.81 9.23 -7.87
C PRO A 374 0.50 9.99 -8.06
N VAL A 375 1.51 9.71 -7.25
CA VAL A 375 2.78 10.44 -7.26
C VAL A 375 3.90 9.59 -7.82
N TYR A 376 4.11 8.40 -7.25
CA TYR A 376 5.11 7.45 -7.76
C TYR A 376 4.74 6.00 -7.43
N HIS A 377 5.26 5.08 -8.25
CA HIS A 377 5.29 3.65 -7.96
C HIS A 377 6.55 3.30 -7.20
N TYR A 378 6.39 2.49 -6.16
CA TYR A 378 7.46 2.14 -5.24
C TYR A 378 8.52 1.23 -5.85
N VAL A 379 9.72 1.35 -5.33
CA VAL A 379 10.71 0.29 -5.25
C VAL A 379 10.99 -0.01 -3.78
N ARG A 380 11.36 -1.24 -3.46
CA ARG A 380 11.96 -1.62 -2.18
C ARG A 380 13.46 -1.49 -2.27
N THR A 381 14.07 -1.01 -1.22
CA THR A 381 15.52 -0.89 -1.11
C THR A 381 15.98 -1.56 0.17
N HIS A 382 16.82 -2.56 0.04
CA HIS A 382 17.39 -3.32 1.16
C HIS A 382 18.92 -3.30 1.09
N LEU A 383 19.58 -3.40 2.24
CA LEU A 383 20.95 -3.88 2.28
C LEU A 383 20.93 -5.32 2.77
N VAL A 384 21.63 -6.20 2.07
CA VAL A 384 21.66 -7.64 2.35
C VAL A 384 23.10 -8.10 2.39
N LYS A 385 23.53 -8.68 3.49
CA LYS A 385 24.90 -9.17 3.66
C LYS A 385 25.25 -10.24 2.62
N PRO A 386 26.47 -10.25 2.07
CA PRO A 386 26.90 -11.20 1.00
C PRO A 386 26.73 -12.66 1.39
N TRP A 387 26.78 -12.98 2.67
CA TRP A 387 26.59 -14.35 3.18
C TRP A 387 25.12 -14.77 3.28
N VAL A 388 24.15 -13.85 3.15
CA VAL A 388 22.72 -14.20 3.06
C VAL A 388 22.42 -14.66 1.64
N GLY A 389 22.05 -15.91 1.48
CA GLY A 389 21.54 -16.48 0.23
C GLY A 389 20.03 -16.64 0.28
N GLY A 390 19.39 -16.72 -0.91
CA GLY A 390 17.94 -16.95 -1.02
C GLY A 390 17.06 -15.73 -0.67
N PHE A 391 17.65 -14.54 -0.57
CA PHE A 391 16.85 -13.30 -0.44
C PHE A 391 16.28 -12.92 -1.82
N THR A 392 15.01 -13.21 -2.03
CA THR A 392 14.31 -12.99 -3.32
C THR A 392 12.95 -12.36 -3.05
N PRO A 393 12.86 -11.02 -2.91
CA PRO A 393 11.59 -10.33 -2.74
C PRO A 393 10.69 -10.54 -3.97
N ASP A 394 9.42 -10.84 -3.74
CA ASP A 394 8.42 -10.86 -4.80
C ASP A 394 7.88 -9.44 -5.10
N LYS A 395 7.00 -9.33 -6.09
CA LYS A 395 6.41 -8.04 -6.49
C LYS A 395 5.53 -7.41 -5.39
N LEU A 396 5.00 -8.20 -4.46
CA LEU A 396 4.25 -7.72 -3.30
C LEU A 396 5.17 -7.23 -2.18
N GLY A 397 6.48 -7.49 -2.30
CA GLY A 397 7.50 -7.14 -1.33
C GLY A 397 7.69 -8.19 -0.23
N TYR A 398 7.12 -9.39 -0.39
CA TYR A 398 7.37 -10.50 0.53
C TYR A 398 8.68 -11.21 0.21
N TYR A 399 9.41 -11.55 1.23
CA TYR A 399 10.54 -12.47 1.20
C TYR A 399 10.48 -13.38 2.43
N TYR A 400 10.83 -14.65 2.24
CA TYR A 400 10.57 -15.66 3.25
C TYR A 400 11.87 -16.21 3.82
N THR A 401 12.06 -16.10 5.12
CA THR A 401 13.24 -16.63 5.82
C THR A 401 13.42 -18.13 5.60
N LYS A 402 12.33 -18.89 5.38
CA LYS A 402 12.40 -20.33 5.08
C LYS A 402 13.20 -20.65 3.81
N ASP A 403 13.25 -19.69 2.85
CA ASP A 403 13.95 -19.85 1.58
C ASP A 403 15.40 -19.33 1.64
N MET A 404 15.79 -18.72 2.77
CA MET A 404 17.13 -18.16 2.96
C MET A 404 18.08 -19.16 3.58
N TYR A 405 19.37 -18.90 3.38
CA TYR A 405 20.46 -19.67 3.98
C TYR A 405 21.69 -18.77 4.20
N ILE A 406 22.59 -19.21 5.09
CA ILE A 406 23.85 -18.53 5.35
C ILE A 406 24.97 -19.26 4.60
N LYS A 407 25.65 -18.55 3.71
CA LYS A 407 26.89 -19.03 3.04
C LYS A 407 28.04 -19.00 4.02
N LYS A 408 29.05 -19.85 3.81
CA LYS A 408 30.31 -19.75 4.54
C LYS A 408 30.96 -18.38 4.29
N HIS A 409 31.38 -17.71 5.32
CA HIS A 409 32.02 -16.39 5.29
C HIS A 409 33.07 -16.29 6.42
#